data_7ebfa33640c33b811fc8e4d0d314bd3c
#
_entry.id   7ebfa33640c33b811fc8e4d0d314bd3c
#
_cell.length_a   1.000
_cell.length_b   1.000
_cell.length_c   1.000
_cell.angle_alpha   90.00
_cell.angle_beta   90.00
_cell.angle_gamma   90.00
#
_symmetry.space_group_name_H-M   'P 1'
#
loop_
_entity.id
_entity.type
_entity.pdbx_description
1 polymer ?
#
loop_
_entity_poly.entity_id
_entity_poly.type
_entity_poly.pdbx_seq_one_letter_code
_entity_poly.pdbx_strand_id
1 'polypeptide(L)'
;QGKEYSARCPFHDERSASFTVSPTKQFYHCFGCGAHGTALRFLMEYDRLSFVEAVEELAQRAGLEVPREGGRSDHVVMDGPLDALAAAQRFYRDQLRSAQPAIEYLKKRGVTGDTAKLFGIGYAPESWDALSSFLKDARHAVDAGLLIERDGGGVYDRFRNRIMFPIRDTRGRVIGFGGRTLGNDPAKYLNSPETPLFHKGRNLYGYTRPSSRRNPTCP
;
A
#
# COMPACT_ATOMS: atom_id res chain seq x y z
N GLN A 1 40.26 3.85 -15.67
CA GLN A 1 39.18 4.69 -16.18
C GLN A 1 37.93 3.82 -16.20
N GLY A 2 36.93 4.14 -15.36
CA GLY A 2 35.73 3.33 -15.17
C GLY A 2 34.87 3.30 -16.43
N LYS A 3 34.39 2.10 -16.82
CA LYS A 3 33.44 1.92 -17.93
C LYS A 3 32.07 2.46 -17.50
N GLU A 4 31.53 3.39 -18.27
CA GLU A 4 30.12 3.78 -18.15
C GLU A 4 29.26 2.75 -18.89
N TYR A 5 28.06 2.49 -18.37
CA TYR A 5 27.08 1.60 -18.99
C TYR A 5 25.98 2.44 -19.61
N SER A 6 25.52 2.05 -20.80
CA SER A 6 24.38 2.69 -21.46
C SER A 6 23.25 1.71 -21.72
N ALA A 7 22.03 2.16 -21.51
CA ALA A 7 20.81 1.36 -21.72
C ALA A 7 19.67 2.25 -22.21
N ARG A 8 18.57 1.65 -22.60
CA ARG A 8 17.30 2.38 -22.80
C ARG A 8 16.79 2.88 -21.47
N CYS A 9 16.25 4.08 -21.43
CA CYS A 9 15.75 4.69 -20.22
C CYS A 9 14.49 3.97 -19.70
N PRO A 10 14.44 3.62 -18.42
CA PRO A 10 13.25 3.02 -17.84
C PRO A 10 12.16 4.04 -17.46
N PHE A 11 12.45 5.35 -17.55
CA PHE A 11 11.54 6.42 -17.13
C PHE A 11 10.79 7.06 -18.31
N HIS A 12 11.21 6.83 -19.56
CA HIS A 12 10.50 7.28 -20.75
C HIS A 12 10.70 6.29 -21.89
N ASP A 13 9.79 6.32 -22.85
CA ASP A 13 9.84 5.43 -24.02
C ASP A 13 10.82 5.97 -25.06
N GLU A 14 11.82 5.15 -25.47
CA GLU A 14 12.84 5.51 -26.43
C GLU A 14 13.33 4.31 -27.24
N ARG A 15 13.85 4.57 -28.43
CA ARG A 15 14.41 3.53 -29.32
C ARG A 15 15.94 3.39 -29.21
N SER A 16 16.62 4.44 -28.78
CA SER A 16 18.08 4.52 -28.63
C SER A 16 18.48 4.57 -27.15
N ALA A 17 19.67 4.08 -26.83
CA ALA A 17 20.17 4.09 -25.46
C ALA A 17 20.65 5.50 -25.07
N SER A 18 19.86 6.20 -24.25
CA SER A 18 20.20 7.52 -23.72
C SER A 18 20.42 7.54 -22.19
N PHE A 19 20.16 6.42 -21.53
CA PHE A 19 20.35 6.26 -20.08
C PHE A 19 21.76 5.74 -19.78
N THR A 20 22.56 6.53 -19.05
CA THR A 20 23.94 6.21 -18.74
C THR A 20 24.13 6.03 -17.24
N VAL A 21 24.88 5.01 -16.84
CA VAL A 21 25.22 4.72 -15.44
C VAL A 21 26.75 4.76 -15.31
N SER A 22 27.23 5.57 -14.37
CA SER A 22 28.64 5.65 -14.01
C SER A 22 28.89 4.99 -12.65
N PRO A 23 29.47 3.77 -12.61
CA PRO A 23 29.76 3.08 -11.33
C PRO A 23 30.76 3.85 -10.46
N THR A 24 31.71 4.54 -11.08
CA THR A 24 32.70 5.34 -10.35
C THR A 24 32.12 6.58 -9.69
N LYS A 25 31.13 7.21 -10.32
CA LYS A 25 30.43 8.38 -9.80
C LYS A 25 29.22 8.01 -8.95
N GLN A 26 28.82 6.72 -8.94
CA GLN A 26 27.61 6.22 -8.27
C GLN A 26 26.35 7.00 -8.69
N PHE A 27 26.23 7.26 -10.00
CA PHE A 27 25.27 8.21 -10.55
C PHE A 27 24.73 7.71 -11.90
N TYR A 28 23.45 7.98 -12.18
CA TYR A 28 22.84 7.77 -13.49
C TYR A 28 22.35 9.09 -14.09
N HIS A 29 22.34 9.17 -15.41
CA HIS A 29 21.76 10.30 -16.13
C HIS A 29 21.15 9.82 -17.46
N CYS A 30 19.96 10.28 -17.75
CA CYS A 30 19.31 10.07 -19.03
C CYS A 30 19.39 11.34 -19.87
N PHE A 31 20.07 11.27 -21.01
CA PHE A 31 20.19 12.40 -21.95
C PHE A 31 18.91 12.66 -22.75
N GLY A 32 17.93 11.73 -22.74
CA GLY A 32 16.64 11.90 -23.41
C GLY A 32 15.62 12.68 -22.58
N CYS A 33 15.38 12.24 -21.32
CA CYS A 33 14.35 12.87 -20.46
C CYS A 33 14.91 13.68 -19.29
N GLY A 34 16.24 13.74 -19.13
CA GLY A 34 16.89 14.47 -18.03
C GLY A 34 16.80 13.79 -16.64
N ALA A 35 16.21 12.60 -16.54
CA ALA A 35 16.19 11.86 -15.28
C ALA A 35 17.61 11.55 -14.83
N HIS A 36 17.93 11.86 -13.57
CA HIS A 36 19.27 11.68 -13.02
C HIS A 36 19.26 11.46 -11.51
N GLY A 37 20.27 10.81 -10.98
CA GLY A 37 20.39 10.60 -9.55
C GLY A 37 21.28 9.44 -9.15
N THR A 38 21.27 9.13 -7.85
CA THR A 38 21.96 7.99 -7.25
C THR A 38 21.08 6.72 -7.30
N ALA A 39 21.63 5.57 -6.90
CA ALA A 39 20.88 4.31 -6.78
C ALA A 39 19.63 4.46 -5.89
N LEU A 40 19.73 5.25 -4.82
CA LEU A 40 18.62 5.53 -3.92
C LEU A 40 17.47 6.24 -4.67
N ARG A 41 17.79 7.31 -5.38
CA ARG A 41 16.81 8.05 -6.18
C ARG A 41 16.23 7.19 -7.31
N PHE A 42 17.04 6.33 -7.92
CA PHE A 42 16.57 5.38 -8.92
C PHE A 42 15.47 4.47 -8.36
N LEU A 43 15.69 3.88 -7.19
CA LEU A 43 14.70 3.02 -6.54
C LEU A 43 13.44 3.78 -6.15
N MET A 44 13.58 5.01 -5.65
CA MET A 44 12.44 5.85 -5.31
C MET A 44 11.56 6.16 -6.53
N GLU A 45 12.16 6.46 -7.68
CA GLU A 45 11.44 6.85 -8.89
C GLU A 45 10.96 5.63 -9.70
N TYR A 46 11.83 4.64 -9.92
CA TYR A 46 11.54 3.45 -10.73
C TYR A 46 10.61 2.49 -9.99
N ASP A 47 10.97 2.20 -8.75
CA ASP A 47 10.23 1.29 -7.89
C ASP A 47 9.18 2.00 -7.03
N ARG A 48 9.07 3.32 -7.11
CA ARG A 48 8.16 4.16 -6.32
C ARG A 48 8.24 3.87 -4.82
N LEU A 49 9.45 3.69 -4.33
CA LEU A 49 9.74 3.49 -2.92
C LEU A 49 9.80 4.84 -2.19
N SER A 50 9.39 4.86 -0.92
CA SER A 50 9.75 5.94 -0.01
C SER A 50 11.27 5.93 0.24
N PHE A 51 11.79 7.00 0.79
CA PHE A 51 13.22 7.08 1.14
C PHE A 51 13.67 5.94 2.06
N VAL A 52 12.88 5.66 3.10
CA VAL A 52 13.19 4.60 4.08
C VAL A 52 13.18 3.23 3.41
N GLU A 53 12.16 2.92 2.61
CA GLU A 53 12.08 1.65 1.87
C GLU A 53 13.23 1.48 0.89
N ALA A 54 13.64 2.55 0.19
CA ALA A 54 14.77 2.51 -0.73
C ALA A 54 16.10 2.28 0.01
N VAL A 55 16.27 2.85 1.21
CA VAL A 55 17.43 2.59 2.08
C VAL A 55 17.42 1.14 2.56
N GLU A 56 16.30 0.62 3.03
CA GLU A 56 16.16 -0.76 3.48
C GLU A 56 16.45 -1.77 2.36
N GLU A 57 15.93 -1.51 1.15
CA GLU A 57 16.19 -2.36 -0.03
C GLU A 57 17.68 -2.39 -0.41
N LEU A 58 18.33 -1.23 -0.43
CA LEU A 58 19.77 -1.15 -0.73
C LEU A 58 20.61 -1.79 0.37
N ALA A 59 20.25 -1.60 1.63
CA ALA A 59 20.94 -2.22 2.76
C ALA A 59 20.83 -3.74 2.70
N GLN A 60 19.64 -4.27 2.42
CA GLN A 60 19.43 -5.71 2.26
C GLN A 60 20.29 -6.29 1.13
N ARG A 61 20.37 -5.62 -0.01
CA ARG A 61 21.25 -6.03 -1.14
C ARG A 61 22.72 -5.97 -0.79
N ALA A 62 23.10 -5.04 0.08
CA ALA A 62 24.48 -4.90 0.56
C ALA A 62 24.82 -5.81 1.74
N GLY A 63 23.84 -6.58 2.27
CA GLY A 63 24.02 -7.40 3.47
C GLY A 63 24.20 -6.58 4.74
N LEU A 64 23.68 -5.34 4.75
CA LEU A 64 23.72 -4.42 5.89
C LEU A 64 22.38 -4.38 6.60
N GLU A 65 22.42 -4.27 7.93
CA GLU A 65 21.22 -3.96 8.73
C GLU A 65 21.13 -2.45 8.93
N VAL A 66 19.96 -1.87 8.62
CA VAL A 66 19.69 -0.47 8.91
C VAL A 66 19.42 -0.32 10.40
N PRO A 67 20.24 0.47 11.15
CA PRO A 67 19.96 0.72 12.56
C PRO A 67 18.62 1.45 12.69
N ARG A 68 17.67 0.87 13.42
CA ARG A 68 16.43 1.54 13.78
C ARG A 68 16.65 2.24 15.11
N GLU A 69 16.99 3.52 15.08
CA GLU A 69 16.93 4.36 16.28
C GLU A 69 15.46 4.60 16.64
N GLY A 70 15.03 4.06 17.76
CA GLY A 70 13.70 4.28 18.31
C GLY A 70 12.99 2.99 18.64
N GLY A 71 12.83 2.75 19.94
CA GLY A 71 11.98 1.71 20.46
C GLY A 71 10.56 1.84 19.90
N ARG A 72 9.82 0.72 19.94
CA ARG A 72 8.38 0.66 19.68
C ARG A 72 7.67 1.81 20.41
N SER A 73 7.57 2.96 19.78
CA SER A 73 6.57 3.93 20.16
C SER A 73 5.27 3.50 19.46
N ASP A 74 4.20 3.32 20.23
CA ASP A 74 2.84 3.14 19.70
C ASP A 74 2.32 4.38 18.93
N HIS A 75 3.20 5.32 18.64
CA HIS A 75 2.96 6.46 17.78
C HIS A 75 3.37 6.09 16.36
N VAL A 76 2.42 5.58 15.59
CA VAL A 76 2.55 5.51 14.13
C VAL A 76 2.57 6.95 13.61
N VAL A 77 3.77 7.51 13.41
CA VAL A 77 3.95 8.72 12.61
C VAL A 77 3.56 8.30 11.19
N MET A 78 2.47 8.85 10.67
CA MET A 78 2.02 8.58 9.32
C MET A 78 2.75 9.56 8.40
N ASP A 79 3.79 9.08 7.71
CA ASP A 79 4.57 9.89 6.77
C ASP A 79 3.87 10.02 5.40
N GLY A 80 2.72 9.37 5.21
CA GLY A 80 1.96 9.47 3.97
C GLY A 80 0.70 8.60 3.90
N PRO A 81 -0.03 8.68 2.77
CA PRO A 81 -1.26 7.92 2.56
C PRO A 81 -1.08 6.39 2.62
N LEU A 82 0.09 5.86 2.28
CA LEU A 82 0.39 4.42 2.39
C LEU A 82 0.39 3.94 3.85
N ASP A 83 0.94 4.75 4.76
CA ASP A 83 0.96 4.41 6.19
C ASP A 83 -0.44 4.49 6.79
N ALA A 84 -1.24 5.45 6.35
CA ALA A 84 -2.66 5.55 6.72
C ALA A 84 -3.44 4.30 6.28
N LEU A 85 -3.21 3.81 5.06
CA LEU A 85 -3.83 2.57 4.54
C LEU A 85 -3.36 1.33 5.30
N ALA A 86 -2.07 1.23 5.63
CA ALA A 86 -1.53 0.14 6.43
C ALA A 86 -2.08 0.14 7.86
N ALA A 87 -2.21 1.32 8.47
CA ALA A 87 -2.82 1.49 9.78
C ALA A 87 -4.31 1.13 9.77
N ALA A 88 -5.06 1.58 8.76
CA ALA A 88 -6.46 1.23 8.56
C ALA A 88 -6.66 -0.28 8.38
N GLN A 89 -5.76 -0.96 7.65
CA GLN A 89 -5.82 -2.42 7.52
C GLN A 89 -5.68 -3.12 8.89
N ARG A 90 -4.72 -2.68 9.71
CA ARG A 90 -4.57 -3.23 11.08
C ARG A 90 -5.84 -3.00 11.89
N PHE A 91 -6.35 -1.78 11.90
CA PHE A 91 -7.58 -1.42 12.57
C PHE A 91 -8.75 -2.32 12.15
N TYR A 92 -9.06 -2.42 10.86
CA TYR A 92 -10.18 -3.24 10.37
C TYR A 92 -10.02 -4.73 10.71
N ARG A 93 -8.81 -5.26 10.67
CA ARG A 93 -8.54 -6.65 11.07
C ARG A 93 -8.81 -6.88 12.55
N ASP A 94 -8.42 -5.93 13.40
CA ASP A 94 -8.65 -6.03 14.84
C ASP A 94 -10.14 -5.89 15.17
N GLN A 95 -10.85 -5.00 14.50
CA GLN A 95 -12.31 -4.87 14.63
C GLN A 95 -13.04 -6.15 14.23
N LEU A 96 -12.59 -6.87 13.21
CA LEU A 96 -13.22 -8.12 12.79
C LEU A 96 -13.20 -9.18 13.89
N ARG A 97 -12.19 -9.21 14.76
CA ARG A 97 -12.06 -10.23 15.82
C ARG A 97 -13.22 -10.22 16.83
N SER A 98 -13.83 -9.07 17.05
CA SER A 98 -14.95 -8.87 17.98
C SER A 98 -16.29 -8.67 17.29
N ALA A 99 -16.33 -8.57 15.95
CA ALA A 99 -17.54 -8.29 15.17
C ALA A 99 -18.28 -9.59 14.82
N GLN A 100 -19.06 -10.13 15.76
CA GLN A 100 -19.80 -11.39 15.58
C GLN A 100 -20.64 -11.43 14.31
N PRO A 101 -21.44 -10.40 13.94
CA PRO A 101 -22.24 -10.41 12.72
C PRO A 101 -21.38 -10.54 11.44
N ALA A 102 -20.20 -9.90 11.42
CA ALA A 102 -19.28 -9.98 10.29
C ALA A 102 -18.66 -11.39 10.19
N ILE A 103 -18.28 -11.97 11.34
CA ILE A 103 -17.72 -13.33 11.41
C ILE A 103 -18.74 -14.35 10.91
N GLU A 104 -19.99 -14.27 11.37
CA GLU A 104 -21.07 -15.17 10.93
C GLU A 104 -21.36 -15.02 9.44
N TYR A 105 -21.39 -13.80 8.94
CA TYR A 105 -21.55 -13.55 7.51
C TYR A 105 -20.44 -14.22 6.69
N LEU A 106 -19.16 -14.07 7.11
CA LEU A 106 -18.02 -14.67 6.42
C LEU A 106 -18.10 -16.22 6.47
N LYS A 107 -18.44 -16.79 7.63
CA LYS A 107 -18.63 -18.24 7.79
C LYS A 107 -19.73 -18.79 6.86
N LYS A 108 -20.88 -18.10 6.76
CA LYS A 108 -21.97 -18.48 5.83
C LYS A 108 -21.53 -18.45 4.36
N ARG A 109 -20.48 -17.67 4.04
CA ARG A 109 -19.87 -17.60 2.70
C ARG A 109 -18.70 -18.55 2.50
N GLY A 110 -18.43 -19.45 3.44
CA GLY A 110 -17.34 -20.42 3.37
C GLY A 110 -15.96 -19.82 3.62
N VAL A 111 -15.88 -18.59 4.13
CA VAL A 111 -14.58 -17.94 4.45
C VAL A 111 -14.16 -18.37 5.84
N THR A 112 -13.05 -19.12 5.92
CA THR A 112 -12.46 -19.54 7.19
C THR A 112 -11.63 -18.40 7.81
N GLY A 113 -11.30 -18.55 9.11
CA GLY A 113 -10.42 -17.61 9.80
C GLY A 113 -9.03 -17.50 9.15
N ASP A 114 -8.48 -18.63 8.68
CA ASP A 114 -7.20 -18.66 7.98
C ASP A 114 -7.25 -17.93 6.63
N THR A 115 -8.36 -18.13 5.90
CA THR A 115 -8.60 -17.39 4.66
C THR A 115 -8.73 -15.90 4.93
N ALA A 116 -9.50 -15.50 5.94
CA ALA A 116 -9.65 -14.10 6.31
C ALA A 116 -8.30 -13.47 6.70
N LYS A 117 -7.46 -14.20 7.45
CA LYS A 117 -6.12 -13.77 7.81
C LYS A 117 -5.19 -13.66 6.60
N LEU A 118 -5.21 -14.65 5.70
CA LEU A 118 -4.39 -14.69 4.48
C LEU A 118 -4.67 -13.48 3.57
N PHE A 119 -5.94 -13.19 3.34
CA PHE A 119 -6.36 -12.07 2.50
C PHE A 119 -6.42 -10.73 3.24
N GLY A 120 -6.20 -10.72 4.55
CA GLY A 120 -6.22 -9.52 5.38
C GLY A 120 -7.62 -8.88 5.49
N ILE A 121 -8.68 -9.72 5.43
CA ILE A 121 -10.06 -9.26 5.55
C ILE A 121 -10.28 -8.63 6.91
N GLY A 122 -11.04 -7.54 6.95
CA GLY A 122 -11.36 -6.80 8.14
C GLY A 122 -12.83 -6.40 8.23
N TYR A 123 -13.16 -5.60 9.22
CA TYR A 123 -14.50 -5.04 9.41
C TYR A 123 -14.40 -3.55 9.77
N ALA A 124 -15.17 -2.73 9.08
CA ALA A 124 -15.37 -1.32 9.41
C ALA A 124 -16.61 -1.21 10.31
N PRO A 125 -16.47 -0.73 11.55
CA PRO A 125 -17.59 -0.55 12.46
C PRO A 125 -18.68 0.38 11.90
N GLU A 126 -19.86 0.36 12.51
CA GLU A 126 -20.98 1.23 12.09
C GLU A 126 -20.78 2.70 12.49
N SER A 127 -19.84 2.99 13.41
CA SER A 127 -19.51 4.33 13.86
C SER A 127 -19.05 5.24 12.70
N TRP A 128 -19.29 6.56 12.89
CA TRP A 128 -18.91 7.59 11.94
C TRP A 128 -17.45 8.05 12.09
N ASP A 129 -16.81 7.70 13.18
CA ASP A 129 -15.51 8.23 13.63
C ASP A 129 -14.56 7.17 14.21
N ALA A 130 -14.87 5.90 14.09
CA ALA A 130 -14.05 4.83 14.66
C ALA A 130 -12.63 4.80 14.10
N LEU A 131 -12.49 4.88 12.77
CA LEU A 131 -11.20 4.91 12.11
C LEU A 131 -10.50 6.27 12.30
N SER A 132 -11.24 7.37 12.15
CA SER A 132 -10.66 8.72 12.28
C SER A 132 -10.12 8.96 13.68
N SER A 133 -10.81 8.49 14.72
CA SER A 133 -10.33 8.53 16.10
C SER A 133 -9.07 7.67 16.32
N PHE A 134 -8.96 6.54 15.62
CA PHE A 134 -7.79 5.66 15.69
C PHE A 134 -6.57 6.26 15.00
N LEU A 135 -6.74 6.89 13.83
CA LEU A 135 -5.62 7.37 12.99
C LEU A 135 -4.95 8.64 13.51
N LYS A 136 -5.60 9.42 14.35
CA LYS A 136 -5.11 10.70 14.94
C LYS A 136 -4.69 11.79 13.93
N ASP A 137 -4.19 11.42 12.74
CA ASP A 137 -3.89 12.32 11.63
C ASP A 137 -4.89 12.03 10.49
N ALA A 138 -5.80 13.01 10.29
CA ALA A 138 -6.84 12.87 9.28
C ALA A 138 -6.36 13.19 7.86
N ARG A 139 -5.30 13.99 7.68
CA ARG A 139 -4.90 14.50 6.36
C ARG A 139 -4.55 13.37 5.40
N HIS A 140 -3.59 12.54 5.76
CA HIS A 140 -3.19 11.41 4.92
C HIS A 140 -4.28 10.36 4.74
N ALA A 141 -5.20 10.27 5.70
CA ALA A 141 -6.35 9.39 5.59
C ALA A 141 -7.42 9.91 4.60
N VAL A 142 -7.58 11.21 4.48
CA VAL A 142 -8.41 11.85 3.44
C VAL A 142 -7.78 11.61 2.07
N ASP A 143 -6.47 11.87 1.91
CA ASP A 143 -5.73 11.65 0.67
C ASP A 143 -5.77 10.18 0.22
N ALA A 144 -5.78 9.25 1.19
CA ALA A 144 -5.94 7.82 0.96
C ALA A 144 -7.39 7.38 0.65
N GLY A 145 -8.36 8.29 0.71
CA GLY A 145 -9.78 8.01 0.51
C GLY A 145 -10.40 7.14 1.61
N LEU A 146 -9.86 7.17 2.81
CA LEU A 146 -10.37 6.48 4.00
C LEU A 146 -11.40 7.32 4.76
N LEU A 147 -11.19 8.62 4.76
CA LEU A 147 -12.04 9.62 5.41
C LEU A 147 -12.64 10.58 4.37
N ILE A 148 -13.73 11.23 4.74
CA ILE A 148 -14.43 12.22 3.94
C ILE A 148 -14.49 13.51 4.77
N GLU A 149 -14.15 14.63 4.15
CA GLU A 149 -14.30 15.96 4.76
C GLU A 149 -15.76 16.39 4.74
N ARG A 150 -16.19 17.12 5.78
CA ARG A 150 -17.53 17.73 5.87
C ARG A 150 -17.47 19.18 5.43
N ASP A 151 -18.51 19.68 4.80
CA ASP A 151 -18.65 21.06 4.36
C ASP A 151 -18.52 22.08 5.51
N GLY A 152 -18.81 21.68 6.75
CA GLY A 152 -18.69 22.50 7.97
C GLY A 152 -17.39 22.27 8.76
N GLY A 153 -16.43 21.54 8.23
CA GLY A 153 -15.20 21.13 8.90
C GLY A 153 -15.33 19.80 9.64
N GLY A 154 -14.17 19.18 9.89
CA GLY A 154 -14.07 17.83 10.44
C GLY A 154 -14.16 16.73 9.38
N VAL A 155 -13.97 15.51 9.80
CA VAL A 155 -13.95 14.33 8.93
C VAL A 155 -14.87 13.23 9.45
N TYR A 156 -15.21 12.26 8.61
CA TYR A 156 -15.91 11.05 8.99
C TYR A 156 -15.43 9.85 8.18
N ASP A 157 -15.64 8.67 8.72
CA ASP A 157 -15.21 7.41 8.13
C ASP A 157 -15.99 7.12 6.84
N ARG A 158 -15.27 6.86 5.75
CA ARG A 158 -15.87 6.51 4.46
C ARG A 158 -16.55 5.16 4.51
N PHE A 159 -15.95 4.20 5.18
CA PHE A 159 -16.44 2.83 5.29
C PHE A 159 -17.07 2.61 6.66
N ARG A 160 -18.35 2.23 6.67
CA ARG A 160 -19.11 1.95 7.90
C ARG A 160 -19.98 0.71 7.70
N ASN A 161 -20.04 -0.14 8.73
CA ASN A 161 -20.79 -1.40 8.72
C ASN A 161 -20.50 -2.26 7.48
N ARG A 162 -19.19 -2.46 7.19
CA ARG A 162 -18.74 -3.18 5.99
C ARG A 162 -17.65 -4.18 6.30
N ILE A 163 -17.73 -5.33 5.61
CA ILE A 163 -16.56 -6.22 5.50
C ILE A 163 -15.57 -5.57 4.53
N MET A 164 -14.31 -5.48 4.97
CA MET A 164 -13.25 -4.78 4.28
C MET A 164 -12.30 -5.74 3.62
N PHE A 165 -12.02 -5.51 2.35
CA PHE A 165 -11.10 -6.27 1.51
C PHE A 165 -9.97 -5.33 1.08
N PRO A 166 -8.72 -5.54 1.54
CA PRO A 166 -7.61 -4.69 1.13
C PRO A 166 -7.27 -4.94 -0.33
N ILE A 167 -7.13 -3.87 -1.09
CA ILE A 167 -6.62 -3.89 -2.47
C ILE A 167 -5.13 -3.62 -2.38
N ARG A 168 -4.32 -4.49 -3.00
CA ARG A 168 -2.87 -4.42 -2.91
C ARG A 168 -2.25 -4.15 -4.26
N ASP A 169 -1.11 -3.48 -4.24
CA ASP A 169 -0.24 -3.35 -5.40
C ASP A 169 0.59 -4.64 -5.63
N THR A 170 1.40 -4.65 -6.68
CA THR A 170 2.27 -5.78 -7.03
C THR A 170 3.31 -6.11 -5.97
N ARG A 171 3.57 -5.21 -5.02
CA ARG A 171 4.48 -5.37 -3.89
C ARG A 171 3.79 -5.82 -2.61
N GLY A 172 2.47 -5.98 -2.63
CA GLY A 172 1.68 -6.38 -1.47
C GLY A 172 1.29 -5.23 -0.54
N ARG A 173 1.62 -3.97 -0.86
CA ARG A 173 1.21 -2.80 -0.08
C ARG A 173 -0.27 -2.53 -0.30
N VAL A 174 -0.97 -2.14 0.75
CA VAL A 174 -2.38 -1.74 0.63
C VAL A 174 -2.46 -0.37 -0.02
N ILE A 175 -3.18 -0.29 -1.14
CA ILE A 175 -3.39 0.94 -1.92
C ILE A 175 -4.84 1.42 -1.91
N GLY A 176 -5.74 0.64 -1.33
CA GLY A 176 -7.15 0.96 -1.19
C GLY A 176 -7.93 -0.19 -0.59
N PHE A 177 -9.24 -0.04 -0.51
CA PHE A 177 -10.15 -1.05 0.02
C PHE A 177 -11.40 -1.19 -0.83
N GLY A 178 -11.93 -2.42 -0.89
CA GLY A 178 -13.30 -2.70 -1.23
C GLY A 178 -14.09 -3.01 0.04
N GLY A 179 -15.29 -2.45 0.18
CA GLY A 179 -16.16 -2.67 1.33
C GLY A 179 -17.50 -3.27 0.91
N ARG A 180 -17.92 -4.40 1.54
CA ARG A 180 -19.24 -4.96 1.36
C ARG A 180 -20.11 -4.69 2.59
N THR A 181 -21.27 -4.05 2.41
CA THR A 181 -22.16 -3.77 3.52
C THR A 181 -22.74 -5.05 4.15
N LEU A 182 -22.90 -5.02 5.46
CA LEU A 182 -23.68 -6.01 6.23
C LEU A 182 -25.12 -5.56 6.44
N GLY A 183 -25.41 -4.27 6.27
CA GLY A 183 -26.73 -3.68 6.41
C GLY A 183 -27.47 -3.48 5.08
N ASN A 184 -28.50 -2.64 5.11
CA ASN A 184 -29.37 -2.30 3.99
C ASN A 184 -28.90 -1.06 3.21
N ASP A 185 -27.59 -0.75 3.22
CA ASP A 185 -27.04 0.35 2.44
C ASP A 185 -27.29 0.09 0.94
N PRO A 186 -27.86 1.06 0.18
CA PRO A 186 -28.07 0.95 -1.26
C PRO A 186 -26.81 0.60 -2.03
N ALA A 187 -25.66 1.12 -1.58
CA ALA A 187 -24.35 0.79 -2.12
C ALA A 187 -23.83 -0.53 -1.52
N LYS A 188 -24.34 -1.67 -2.02
CA LYS A 188 -23.93 -3.01 -1.57
C LYS A 188 -22.41 -3.20 -1.56
N TYR A 189 -21.72 -2.66 -2.54
CA TYR A 189 -20.27 -2.62 -2.64
C TYR A 189 -19.79 -1.18 -2.77
N LEU A 190 -18.78 -0.81 -1.99
CA LEU A 190 -18.15 0.49 -2.02
C LEU A 190 -16.64 0.30 -2.10
N ASN A 191 -16.01 0.87 -3.11
CA ASN A 191 -14.56 0.86 -3.25
C ASN A 191 -13.96 2.21 -2.82
N SER A 192 -12.66 2.21 -2.51
CA SER A 192 -11.89 3.45 -2.41
C SER A 192 -12.11 4.32 -3.64
N PRO A 193 -12.11 5.65 -3.49
CA PRO A 193 -12.12 6.57 -4.64
C PRO A 193 -10.83 6.44 -5.44
N GLU A 194 -10.78 7.07 -6.61
CA GLU A 194 -9.53 7.29 -7.32
C GLU A 194 -8.60 8.13 -6.44
N THR A 195 -7.37 7.68 -6.27
CA THR A 195 -6.33 8.38 -5.53
C THR A 195 -5.01 8.26 -6.31
N PRO A 196 -3.98 9.03 -5.98
CA PRO A 196 -2.65 8.85 -6.59
C PRO A 196 -2.10 7.44 -6.45
N LEU A 197 -2.57 6.67 -5.45
CA LEU A 197 -2.13 5.30 -5.18
C LEU A 197 -3.04 4.23 -5.82
N PHE A 198 -4.32 4.52 -6.05
CA PHE A 198 -5.31 3.56 -6.49
C PHE A 198 -6.11 4.04 -7.69
N HIS A 199 -6.03 3.28 -8.80
CA HIS A 199 -6.80 3.48 -10.03
C HIS A 199 -7.62 2.24 -10.33
N LYS A 200 -8.96 2.34 -10.29
CA LYS A 200 -9.89 1.21 -10.48
C LYS A 200 -9.64 0.41 -11.76
N GLY A 201 -9.28 1.06 -12.85
CA GLY A 201 -9.04 0.41 -14.14
C GLY A 201 -7.67 -0.27 -14.28
N ARG A 202 -6.74 -0.07 -13.33
CA ARG A 202 -5.36 -0.57 -13.41
C ARG A 202 -4.99 -1.57 -12.35
N ASN A 203 -5.80 -1.70 -11.30
CA ASN A 203 -5.50 -2.55 -10.15
C ASN A 203 -6.52 -3.69 -10.04
N LEU A 204 -6.05 -4.93 -10.23
CA LEU A 204 -6.87 -6.13 -10.07
C LEU A 204 -6.83 -6.61 -8.61
N TYR A 205 -8.00 -6.89 -8.04
CA TYR A 205 -8.11 -7.50 -6.72
C TYR A 205 -7.50 -8.92 -6.74
N GLY A 206 -6.63 -9.21 -5.76
CA GLY A 206 -6.05 -10.54 -5.60
C GLY A 206 -4.82 -10.85 -6.46
N TYR A 207 -4.28 -9.88 -7.21
CA TYR A 207 -3.13 -10.10 -8.10
C TYR A 207 -1.78 -10.25 -7.35
N THR A 208 -1.70 -9.94 -6.06
CA THR A 208 -0.50 -10.24 -5.28
C THR A 208 -0.44 -11.71 -4.93
N ARG A 209 0.48 -12.44 -5.56
CA ARG A 209 0.95 -13.71 -5.02
C ARG A 209 1.49 -13.47 -3.60
N PRO A 210 1.02 -14.18 -2.57
CA PRO A 210 1.77 -14.24 -1.33
C PRO A 210 3.15 -14.80 -1.66
N SER A 211 4.20 -14.01 -1.40
CA SER A 211 5.57 -14.46 -1.51
C SER A 211 5.87 -15.43 -0.38
N SER A 212 5.37 -16.65 -0.45
CA SER A 212 5.87 -17.78 0.32
C SER A 212 5.22 -19.06 -0.21
N ARG A 213 5.92 -19.71 -1.08
CA ARG A 213 6.21 -21.12 -1.26
C ARG A 213 6.46 -21.38 -2.73
N ARG A 214 7.72 -21.56 -3.05
CA ARG A 214 8.06 -22.40 -4.20
C ARG A 214 7.32 -23.71 -3.99
N ASN A 215 6.32 -23.98 -4.82
CA ASN A 215 5.86 -25.34 -4.98
C ASN A 215 6.98 -26.09 -5.70
N PRO A 216 7.59 -27.08 -5.10
CA PRO A 216 8.38 -28.03 -5.85
C PRO A 216 7.40 -28.97 -6.56
N THR A 217 7.62 -29.15 -7.85
CA THR A 217 7.10 -30.23 -8.67
C THR A 217 5.61 -30.25 -8.98
N CYS A 218 5.30 -29.81 -10.18
CA CYS A 218 4.31 -30.52 -11.01
C CYS A 218 5.06 -31.57 -11.85
N PRO A 219 4.60 -32.84 -11.90
CA PRO A 219 5.19 -33.88 -12.72
C PRO A 219 5.00 -33.61 -14.20
#